data_f7df3554372db9d33d85a34ac1ffd4e9
#
_entry.id   f7df3554372db9d33d85a34ac1ffd4e9
#
_cell.length_a   1.000
_cell.length_b   1.000
_cell.length_c   1.000
_cell.angle_alpha   90.00
_cell.angle_beta   90.00
_cell.angle_gamma   90.00
#
_symmetry.space_group_name_H-M   'P 1'
#
loop_
_entity.id
_entity.type
_entity.pdbx_description
1 polymer ?
#
loop_
_entity_poly.entity_id
_entity_poly.type
_entity_poly.pdbx_seq_one_letter_code
_entity_poly.pdbx_strand_id
1 'polypeptide(L)'
;MKRATIYLAWVVLMAFFFAQAEIQIEGAAGWAAALPTWRIEKHWLLDIFWGGRAMTGYHAWIFSFMALMFLSPLAFNGGWNRRDLLLAFAGLMLFWVAEDFLWFLVNPAFGWSHFDPTHVPWHKRWWWGAPVDYWGGLVGATLLLWWRSRSLPLSARTANGPASSGS
;
A
#
# COMPACT_ATOMS: atom_id res chain seq x y z
N MET A 1 -13.06 -1.03 -17.15
CA MET A 1 -11.73 -1.66 -17.24
C MET A 1 -10.60 -0.64 -17.40
N LYS A 2 -10.57 0.22 -18.44
CA LYS A 2 -9.46 1.17 -18.71
C LYS A 2 -9.04 2.04 -17.51
N ARG A 3 -10.00 2.61 -16.74
CA ARG A 3 -9.68 3.48 -15.58
C ARG A 3 -8.98 2.74 -14.43
N ALA A 4 -9.37 1.49 -14.15
CA ALA A 4 -8.72 0.70 -13.10
C ALA A 4 -7.29 0.31 -13.49
N THR A 5 -7.07 -0.06 -14.75
CA THR A 5 -5.74 -0.37 -15.28
C THR A 5 -4.81 0.85 -15.20
N ILE A 6 -5.31 2.03 -15.61
CA ILE A 6 -4.54 3.29 -15.52
C ILE A 6 -4.18 3.60 -14.05
N TYR A 7 -5.14 3.43 -13.13
CA TYR A 7 -4.90 3.66 -11.71
C TYR A 7 -3.84 2.72 -11.15
N LEU A 8 -3.92 1.42 -11.45
CA LEU A 8 -2.93 0.44 -11.02
C LEU A 8 -1.54 0.73 -11.61
N ALA A 9 -1.48 1.07 -12.89
CA ALA A 9 -0.22 1.47 -13.53
C ALA A 9 0.38 2.71 -12.86
N TRP A 10 -0.45 3.67 -12.49
CA TRP A 10 -0.02 4.86 -11.75
C TRP A 10 0.52 4.52 -10.36
N VAL A 11 -0.17 3.64 -9.62
CA VAL A 11 0.29 3.17 -8.29
C VAL A 11 1.66 2.50 -8.40
N VAL A 12 1.85 1.62 -9.38
CA VAL A 12 3.15 0.94 -9.60
C VAL A 12 4.24 1.94 -10.01
N LEU A 13 3.91 2.92 -10.86
CA LEU A 13 4.84 3.97 -11.25
C LEU A 13 5.29 4.82 -10.06
N MET A 14 4.35 5.23 -9.21
CA MET A 14 4.66 5.94 -7.96
C MET A 14 5.54 5.09 -7.05
N ALA A 15 5.22 3.82 -6.88
CA ALA A 15 5.98 2.86 -6.09
C ALA A 15 7.43 2.74 -6.60
N PHE A 16 7.62 2.66 -7.91
CA PHE A 16 8.94 2.60 -8.51
C PHE A 16 9.79 3.85 -8.22
N PHE A 17 9.24 5.04 -8.45
CA PHE A 17 9.98 6.28 -8.17
C PHE A 17 10.25 6.47 -6.68
N PHE A 18 9.32 6.04 -5.84
CA PHE A 18 9.51 6.12 -4.40
C PHE A 18 10.60 5.15 -3.93
N ALA A 19 10.59 3.90 -4.40
CA ALA A 19 11.65 2.93 -4.14
C ALA A 19 13.03 3.45 -4.56
N GLN A 20 13.14 4.11 -5.72
CA GLN A 20 14.38 4.75 -6.16
C GLN A 20 14.84 5.86 -5.20
N ALA A 21 13.92 6.68 -4.70
CA ALA A 21 14.24 7.74 -3.73
C ALA A 21 14.68 7.12 -2.39
N GLU A 22 13.98 6.08 -1.93
CA GLU A 22 14.27 5.40 -0.68
C GLU A 22 15.62 4.67 -0.71
N ILE A 23 16.00 4.09 -1.84
CA ILE A 23 17.35 3.54 -2.06
C ILE A 23 18.44 4.61 -1.85
N GLN A 24 18.21 5.85 -2.29
CA GLN A 24 19.17 6.94 -2.07
C GLN A 24 19.24 7.36 -0.59
N ILE A 25 18.17 7.16 0.16
CA ILE A 25 18.08 7.52 1.58
C ILE A 25 18.65 6.40 2.46
N GLU A 26 18.22 5.16 2.25
CA GLU A 26 18.58 4.00 3.08
C GLU A 26 19.84 3.27 2.59
N GLY A 27 20.12 3.31 1.30
CA GLY A 27 21.25 2.62 0.69
C GLY A 27 21.15 1.10 0.84
N ALA A 28 22.23 0.50 1.36
CA ALA A 28 22.33 -0.95 1.61
C ALA A 28 21.79 -1.39 2.98
N ALA A 29 21.26 -0.47 3.79
CA ALA A 29 20.99 -0.74 5.19
C ALA A 29 19.53 -1.07 5.53
N GLY A 30 18.60 -0.95 4.63
CA GLY A 30 17.17 -1.23 4.77
C GLY A 30 16.51 -0.89 6.11
N TRP A 31 15.21 -0.68 6.13
CA TRP A 31 14.44 -0.36 7.34
C TRP A 31 15.03 0.79 8.17
N ALA A 32 15.55 1.80 7.52
CA ALA A 32 16.18 2.99 8.11
C ALA A 32 17.32 2.66 9.11
N ALA A 33 17.98 1.51 8.98
CA ALA A 33 18.94 1.03 9.99
C ALA A 33 20.11 2.01 10.21
N ALA A 34 20.58 2.67 9.15
CA ALA A 34 21.66 3.64 9.20
C ALA A 34 21.20 5.09 9.42
N LEU A 35 19.90 5.38 9.44
CA LEU A 35 19.42 6.74 9.57
C LEU A 35 19.43 7.22 11.02
N PRO A 36 19.82 8.50 11.27
CA PRO A 36 19.80 9.12 12.60
C PRO A 36 18.36 9.50 12.98
N THR A 37 17.53 8.51 13.25
CA THR A 37 16.12 8.69 13.58
C THR A 37 15.76 8.00 14.88
N TRP A 38 14.72 8.50 15.58
CA TRP A 38 14.24 7.83 16.79
C TRP A 38 13.63 6.47 16.44
N ARG A 39 13.65 5.54 17.42
CA ARG A 39 13.17 4.17 17.26
C ARG A 39 12.35 3.73 18.46
N ILE A 40 11.27 2.98 18.18
CA ILE A 40 10.52 2.20 19.17
C ILE A 40 10.77 0.74 18.81
N GLU A 41 11.65 0.08 19.54
CA GLU A 41 12.10 -1.27 19.21
C GLU A 41 11.06 -2.34 19.54
N LYS A 42 10.30 -2.16 20.64
CA LYS A 42 9.33 -3.15 21.12
C LYS A 42 8.06 -2.47 21.59
N HIS A 43 6.93 -2.87 21.04
CA HIS A 43 5.61 -2.50 21.49
C HIS A 43 4.59 -3.50 20.95
N TRP A 44 3.59 -3.89 21.73
CA TRP A 44 2.60 -4.89 21.33
C TRP A 44 1.84 -4.53 20.04
N LEU A 45 1.60 -3.25 19.78
CA LEU A 45 1.00 -2.79 18.52
C LEU A 45 1.91 -3.09 17.32
N LEU A 46 3.24 -3.02 17.48
CA LEU A 46 4.17 -3.33 16.40
C LEU A 46 4.12 -4.82 16.04
N ASP A 47 3.90 -5.69 17.02
CA ASP A 47 3.76 -7.13 16.77
C ASP A 47 2.51 -7.45 15.95
N ILE A 48 1.42 -6.71 16.18
CA ILE A 48 0.14 -6.90 15.48
C ILE A 48 0.15 -6.25 14.09
N PHE A 49 0.51 -4.97 14.01
CA PHE A 49 0.32 -4.16 12.80
C PHE A 49 1.58 -4.02 11.94
N TRP A 50 2.76 -4.29 12.53
CA TRP A 50 4.06 -4.06 11.89
C TRP A 50 4.92 -5.33 11.77
N GLY A 51 4.35 -6.50 12.06
CA GLY A 51 5.08 -7.77 12.04
C GLY A 51 6.26 -7.79 13.02
N GLY A 52 6.23 -6.96 14.08
CA GLY A 52 7.27 -6.87 15.10
C GLY A 52 8.54 -6.12 14.67
N ARG A 53 8.48 -5.36 13.57
CA ARG A 53 9.56 -4.44 13.16
C ARG A 53 9.58 -3.22 14.08
N ALA A 54 10.77 -2.62 14.27
CA ALA A 54 10.88 -1.35 14.98
C ALA A 54 10.16 -0.23 14.21
N MET A 55 9.39 0.59 14.89
CA MET A 55 8.90 1.84 14.34
C MET A 55 10.00 2.89 14.39
N THR A 56 10.31 3.52 13.28
CA THR A 56 11.27 4.61 13.24
C THR A 56 10.59 5.94 12.90
N GLY A 57 11.22 7.06 13.29
CA GLY A 57 10.71 8.38 12.94
C GLY A 57 10.59 8.57 11.43
N TYR A 58 11.53 8.02 10.66
CA TYR A 58 11.46 8.01 9.20
C TYR A 58 10.16 7.37 8.71
N HIS A 59 9.90 6.12 9.09
CA HIS A 59 8.68 5.41 8.67
C HIS A 59 7.39 6.07 9.16
N ALA A 60 7.38 6.61 10.40
CA ALA A 60 6.21 7.30 10.92
C ALA A 60 5.80 8.50 10.03
N TRP A 61 6.77 9.30 9.62
CA TRP A 61 6.51 10.45 8.77
C TRP A 61 6.20 10.07 7.33
N ILE A 62 6.95 9.14 6.74
CA ILE A 62 6.76 8.76 5.35
C ILE A 62 5.43 8.05 5.12
N PHE A 63 5.01 7.16 6.03
CA PHE A 63 3.72 6.48 5.94
C PHE A 63 2.56 7.47 6.09
N SER A 64 2.68 8.43 7.01
CA SER A 64 1.68 9.49 7.16
C SER A 64 1.59 10.37 5.91
N PHE A 65 2.74 10.75 5.34
CA PHE A 65 2.78 11.54 4.11
C PHE A 65 2.15 10.80 2.93
N MET A 66 2.48 9.53 2.74
CA MET A 66 1.89 8.74 1.66
C MET A 66 0.39 8.49 1.86
N ALA A 67 -0.06 8.30 3.09
CA ALA A 67 -1.49 8.23 3.38
C ALA A 67 -2.21 9.53 2.96
N LEU A 68 -1.65 10.70 3.28
CA LEU A 68 -2.18 11.99 2.82
C LEU A 68 -2.16 12.12 1.29
N MET A 69 -1.11 11.64 0.61
CA MET A 69 -1.04 11.66 -0.84
C MET A 69 -2.16 10.82 -1.47
N PHE A 70 -2.41 9.61 -0.99
CA PHE A 70 -3.50 8.76 -1.49
C PHE A 70 -4.90 9.30 -1.14
N LEU A 71 -5.04 10.06 -0.06
CA LEU A 71 -6.29 10.70 0.34
C LEU A 71 -6.50 12.07 -0.33
N SER A 72 -5.46 12.68 -0.90
CA SER A 72 -5.54 14.02 -1.49
C SER A 72 -6.64 14.18 -2.55
N PRO A 73 -6.93 13.22 -3.45
CA PRO A 73 -8.03 13.37 -4.40
C PRO A 73 -9.39 13.57 -3.75
N LEU A 74 -9.61 13.03 -2.54
CA LEU A 74 -10.87 13.21 -1.83
C LEU A 74 -11.02 14.64 -1.29
N ALA A 75 -9.91 15.26 -0.90
CA ALA A 75 -9.91 16.66 -0.43
C ALA A 75 -10.27 17.64 -1.54
N PHE A 76 -9.85 17.36 -2.78
CA PHE A 76 -10.04 18.25 -3.94
C PHE A 76 -11.30 17.97 -4.75
N ASN A 77 -11.86 16.76 -4.69
CA ASN A 77 -13.02 16.36 -5.48
C ASN A 77 -14.39 16.70 -4.83
N GLY A 78 -14.41 17.56 -3.82
CA GLY A 78 -15.65 18.10 -3.23
C GLY A 78 -16.39 17.18 -2.30
N GLY A 79 -15.79 16.11 -1.80
CA GLY A 79 -16.42 15.27 -0.79
C GLY A 79 -15.79 13.90 -0.57
N TRP A 80 -15.97 13.44 0.65
CA TRP A 80 -15.51 12.13 1.11
C TRP A 80 -16.61 11.10 0.85
N ASN A 81 -16.44 10.26 -0.14
CA ASN A 81 -17.36 9.15 -0.39
C ASN A 81 -16.67 7.80 -0.14
N ARG A 82 -17.46 6.82 0.26
CA ARG A 82 -16.95 5.49 0.62
C ARG A 82 -16.17 4.82 -0.51
N ARG A 83 -16.60 5.00 -1.77
CA ARG A 83 -15.96 4.31 -2.91
C ARG A 83 -14.55 4.82 -3.16
N ASP A 84 -14.34 6.11 -3.03
CA ASP A 84 -13.04 6.73 -3.24
C ASP A 84 -12.11 6.49 -2.06
N LEU A 85 -12.67 6.45 -0.83
CA LEU A 85 -11.93 5.99 0.35
C LEU A 85 -11.42 4.55 0.18
N LEU A 86 -12.29 3.62 -0.23
CA LEU A 86 -11.89 2.23 -0.47
C LEU A 86 -10.80 2.12 -1.56
N LEU A 87 -10.89 2.95 -2.61
CA LEU A 87 -9.87 3.00 -3.66
C LEU A 87 -8.55 3.55 -3.15
N ALA A 88 -8.58 4.64 -2.37
CA ALA A 88 -7.39 5.25 -1.80
C ALA A 88 -6.65 4.27 -0.88
N PHE A 89 -7.37 3.60 0.04
CA PHE A 89 -6.76 2.60 0.92
C PHE A 89 -6.25 1.37 0.17
N ALA A 90 -6.99 0.88 -0.82
CA ALA A 90 -6.50 -0.22 -1.66
C ALA A 90 -5.24 0.17 -2.43
N GLY A 91 -5.21 1.39 -2.98
CA GLY A 91 -4.04 1.92 -3.66
C GLY A 91 -2.84 2.07 -2.73
N LEU A 92 -3.04 2.56 -1.52
CA LEU A 92 -1.98 2.69 -0.51
C LEU A 92 -1.40 1.33 -0.12
N MET A 93 -2.23 0.30 0.06
CA MET A 93 -1.76 -1.07 0.35
C MET A 93 -0.95 -1.64 -0.81
N LEU A 94 -1.45 -1.48 -2.06
CA LEU A 94 -0.75 -1.95 -3.25
C LEU A 94 0.54 -1.18 -3.48
N PHE A 95 0.56 0.11 -3.18
CA PHE A 95 1.74 0.95 -3.26
C PHE A 95 2.84 0.41 -2.35
N TRP A 96 2.57 0.17 -1.07
CA TRP A 96 3.58 -0.32 -0.13
C TRP A 96 4.11 -1.71 -0.48
N VAL A 97 3.24 -2.61 -0.96
CA VAL A 97 3.70 -3.94 -1.42
C VAL A 97 4.58 -3.81 -2.67
N ALA A 98 4.18 -2.99 -3.63
CA ALA A 98 4.93 -2.81 -4.87
C ALA A 98 6.24 -2.04 -4.64
N GLU A 99 6.21 -1.05 -3.77
CA GLU A 99 7.35 -0.22 -3.42
C GLU A 99 8.44 -1.04 -2.73
N ASP A 100 8.09 -1.71 -1.65
CA ASP A 100 9.03 -2.53 -0.88
C ASP A 100 9.63 -3.66 -1.76
N PHE A 101 8.80 -4.34 -2.57
CA PHE A 101 9.29 -5.34 -3.52
C PHE A 101 10.25 -4.74 -4.57
N LEU A 102 9.89 -3.59 -5.15
CA LEU A 102 10.72 -2.90 -6.14
C LEU A 102 12.01 -2.38 -5.52
N TRP A 103 11.98 -1.91 -4.27
CA TRP A 103 13.17 -1.50 -3.55
C TRP A 103 14.21 -2.62 -3.51
N PHE A 104 13.81 -3.87 -3.18
CA PHE A 104 14.73 -5.01 -3.25
C PHE A 104 15.22 -5.28 -4.65
N LEU A 105 14.30 -5.31 -5.62
CA LEU A 105 14.62 -5.73 -6.98
C LEU A 105 15.62 -4.80 -7.67
N VAL A 106 15.47 -3.49 -7.46
CA VAL A 106 16.30 -2.47 -8.14
C VAL A 106 17.43 -1.89 -7.27
N ASN A 107 17.49 -2.26 -5.98
CA ASN A 107 18.58 -1.83 -5.11
C ASN A 107 19.87 -2.60 -5.45
N PRO A 108 20.96 -1.92 -5.85
CA PRO A 108 22.22 -2.58 -6.22
C PRO A 108 22.83 -3.43 -5.10
N ALA A 109 22.51 -3.13 -3.84
CA ALA A 109 23.02 -3.87 -2.68
C ALA A 109 22.27 -5.19 -2.43
N PHE A 110 21.08 -5.37 -2.99
CA PHE A 110 20.22 -6.55 -2.78
C PHE A 110 19.99 -7.33 -4.07
N GLY A 111 19.14 -6.86 -4.95
CA GLY A 111 18.72 -7.59 -6.14
C GLY A 111 17.90 -8.84 -5.80
N TRP A 112 17.45 -9.55 -6.81
CA TRP A 112 16.65 -10.76 -6.66
C TRP A 112 17.33 -11.87 -5.85
N SER A 113 18.66 -11.98 -5.95
CA SER A 113 19.47 -13.03 -5.27
C SER A 113 19.47 -12.90 -3.74
N HIS A 114 19.15 -11.73 -3.22
CA HIS A 114 19.11 -11.46 -1.77
C HIS A 114 17.67 -11.25 -1.25
N PHE A 115 16.66 -11.54 -2.07
CA PHE A 115 15.27 -11.48 -1.66
C PHE A 115 14.88 -12.77 -0.93
N ASP A 116 15.36 -12.94 0.30
CA ASP A 116 15.15 -14.10 1.15
C ASP A 116 15.25 -13.74 2.64
N PRO A 117 14.77 -14.61 3.55
CA PRO A 117 14.74 -14.33 4.98
C PRO A 117 16.10 -14.07 5.63
N THR A 118 17.21 -14.55 5.04
CA THR A 118 18.54 -14.42 5.62
C THR A 118 19.16 -13.05 5.37
N HIS A 119 18.82 -12.45 4.23
CA HIS A 119 19.29 -11.12 3.83
C HIS A 119 18.34 -9.99 4.23
N VAL A 120 17.08 -10.33 4.59
CA VAL A 120 16.02 -9.36 4.87
C VAL A 120 15.45 -9.59 6.28
N PRO A 121 16.24 -9.32 7.34
CA PRO A 121 15.88 -9.67 8.72
C PRO A 121 14.71 -8.85 9.29
N TRP A 122 14.35 -7.75 8.70
CA TRP A 122 13.20 -6.93 9.13
C TRP A 122 11.86 -7.52 8.70
N HIS A 123 11.79 -8.39 7.69
CA HIS A 123 10.63 -9.23 7.41
C HIS A 123 10.72 -10.53 8.19
N LYS A 124 10.14 -10.59 9.37
CA LYS A 124 10.27 -11.72 10.31
C LYS A 124 9.50 -12.98 9.89
N ARG A 125 8.51 -12.86 9.01
CA ARG A 125 7.64 -13.97 8.59
C ARG A 125 7.58 -14.04 7.07
N TRP A 126 7.89 -15.20 6.54
CA TRP A 126 7.88 -15.49 5.10
C TRP A 126 6.93 -16.63 4.79
N TRP A 127 6.23 -16.54 3.68
CA TRP A 127 5.35 -17.57 3.18
C TRP A 127 5.38 -17.57 1.63
N TRP A 128 5.54 -18.77 1.02
CA TRP A 128 5.65 -18.94 -0.42
C TRP A 128 6.68 -18.01 -1.11
N GLY A 129 7.84 -17.83 -0.47
CA GLY A 129 8.93 -17.04 -1.05
C GLY A 129 8.75 -15.53 -0.98
N ALA A 130 7.76 -15.05 -0.21
CA ALA A 130 7.55 -13.62 0.01
C ALA A 130 7.19 -13.31 1.47
N PRO A 131 7.44 -12.08 1.95
CA PRO A 131 6.99 -11.63 3.26
C PRO A 131 5.47 -11.80 3.45
N VAL A 132 5.05 -12.22 4.64
CA VAL A 132 3.63 -12.39 4.97
C VAL A 132 2.85 -11.08 4.84
N ASP A 133 3.49 -9.95 5.06
CA ASP A 133 2.91 -8.62 4.92
C ASP A 133 2.44 -8.34 3.49
N TYR A 134 3.15 -8.86 2.48
CA TYR A 134 2.73 -8.71 1.07
C TYR A 134 1.41 -9.43 0.81
N TRP A 135 1.26 -10.65 1.32
CA TRP A 135 0.01 -11.39 1.19
C TRP A 135 -1.14 -10.68 1.90
N GLY A 136 -0.88 -10.15 3.10
CA GLY A 136 -1.85 -9.33 3.84
C GLY A 136 -2.26 -8.08 3.07
N GLY A 137 -1.30 -7.37 2.50
CA GLY A 137 -1.52 -6.18 1.68
C GLY A 137 -2.33 -6.47 0.41
N LEU A 138 -1.98 -7.54 -0.32
CA LEU A 138 -2.67 -7.96 -1.54
C LEU A 138 -4.11 -8.41 -1.26
N VAL A 139 -4.32 -9.24 -0.22
CA VAL A 139 -5.66 -9.68 0.19
C VAL A 139 -6.50 -8.48 0.65
N GLY A 140 -5.94 -7.62 1.50
CA GLY A 140 -6.63 -6.41 1.97
C GLY A 140 -7.05 -5.50 0.83
N ALA A 141 -6.13 -5.19 -0.09
CA ALA A 141 -6.42 -4.38 -1.28
C ALA A 141 -7.51 -5.02 -2.16
N THR A 142 -7.44 -6.33 -2.37
CA THR A 142 -8.44 -7.08 -3.15
C THR A 142 -9.83 -7.00 -2.50
N LEU A 143 -9.93 -7.17 -1.19
CA LEU A 143 -11.18 -7.04 -0.45
C LEU A 143 -11.76 -5.62 -0.52
N LEU A 144 -10.91 -4.58 -0.39
CA LEU A 144 -11.34 -3.19 -0.52
C LEU A 144 -11.87 -2.88 -1.93
N LEU A 145 -11.18 -3.35 -2.97
CA LEU A 145 -11.62 -3.19 -4.36
C LEU A 145 -12.92 -3.97 -4.64
N TRP A 146 -13.06 -5.16 -4.07
CA TRP A 146 -14.29 -5.93 -4.17
C TRP A 146 -15.47 -5.22 -3.48
N TRP A 147 -15.29 -4.69 -2.27
CA TRP A 147 -16.34 -3.90 -1.60
C TRP A 147 -16.68 -2.63 -2.37
N ARG A 148 -15.68 -1.97 -2.95
CA ARG A 148 -15.86 -0.82 -3.83
C ARG A 148 -16.75 -1.16 -5.03
N SER A 149 -16.55 -2.32 -5.65
CA SER A 149 -17.35 -2.75 -6.81
C SER A 149 -18.82 -3.01 -6.46
N ARG A 150 -19.10 -3.45 -5.23
CA ARG A 150 -20.47 -3.68 -4.72
C ARG A 150 -21.18 -2.42 -4.25
N SER A 151 -20.48 -1.34 -4.00
CA SER A 151 -21.04 -0.05 -3.61
C SER A 151 -21.53 0.68 -4.88
N LEU A 152 -22.68 0.28 -5.44
CA LEU A 152 -23.28 0.96 -6.59
C LEU A 152 -23.72 2.39 -6.18
N PRO A 153 -23.54 3.41 -7.05
CA PRO A 153 -24.10 4.74 -6.82
C PRO A 153 -25.62 4.65 -6.73
N LEU A 154 -26.23 5.42 -5.83
CA LEU A 154 -27.68 5.47 -5.61
C LEU A 154 -28.47 5.77 -6.89
N SER A 155 -27.91 6.56 -7.81
CA SER A 155 -28.50 6.86 -9.13
C SER A 155 -28.67 5.64 -10.06
N ALA A 156 -27.87 4.59 -9.88
CA ALA A 156 -28.02 3.36 -10.67
C ALA A 156 -29.08 2.41 -10.08
N ARG A 157 -29.51 2.61 -8.82
CA ARG A 157 -30.58 1.82 -8.19
C ARG A 157 -31.96 2.26 -8.63
N THR A 158 -32.16 3.54 -8.94
CA THR A 158 -33.44 4.10 -9.37
C THR A 158 -33.75 3.85 -10.83
N ALA A 159 -32.73 3.61 -11.67
CA ALA A 159 -32.92 3.32 -13.09
C ALA A 159 -33.45 1.89 -13.38
N ASN A 160 -33.39 0.98 -12.39
CA ASN A 160 -33.86 -0.40 -12.52
C ASN A 160 -35.16 -0.66 -11.71
N GLY A 161 -35.89 0.37 -11.33
CA GLY A 161 -37.23 0.24 -10.79
C GLY A 161 -38.19 -0.40 -11.83
N PRO A 162 -39.14 -1.24 -11.40
CA PRO A 162 -40.09 -1.87 -12.37
C PRO A 162 -40.81 -0.78 -13.10
N ALA A 163 -40.80 -0.87 -14.45
CA ALA A 163 -41.64 -0.04 -15.28
C ALA A 163 -43.10 -0.22 -14.82
N SER A 164 -43.71 0.87 -14.31
CA SER A 164 -45.10 0.85 -13.98
C SER A 164 -45.86 0.51 -15.26
N SER A 165 -46.41 -0.70 -15.35
CA SER A 165 -47.40 -1.08 -16.35
C SER A 165 -48.64 -0.25 -16.11
N GLY A 166 -48.73 0.90 -16.76
CA GLY A 166 -49.94 1.69 -16.85
C GLY A 166 -50.87 1.01 -17.85
N SER A 167 -51.94 0.51 -17.32
CA SER A 167 -53.12 0.11 -18.05
C SER A 167 -53.87 1.31 -18.60
#